data_8b2f0362630738b5d47be356cd2f77a1
#
_entry.id   8b2f0362630738b5d47be356cd2f77a1
#
_cell.length_a   1.000
_cell.length_b   1.000
_cell.length_c   1.000
_cell.angle_alpha   90.00
_cell.angle_beta   90.00
_cell.angle_gamma   90.00
#
_symmetry.space_group_name_H-M   'P 1'
#
loop_
_entity.id
_entity.type
_entity.pdbx_description
1 polymer ?
#
loop_
_entity_poly.entity_id
_entity_poly.type
_entity_poly.pdbx_seq_one_letter_code
_entity_poly.pdbx_strand_id
1 'polypeptide(L)'
;MSAASVSADPVYDPLEGMDADGRIPKVEKDAYVEHPERWRYLPESRIPPGDVFDRFLVSSLVFPVVFFNSDVGAGFGAGMTDIDFRKQRRREFLGAFASYSTEGQQSYSMTWRRWLKQKEVPSGGVLQEERSFVRASGGYRNTLTRRFFGIGPNTKERNETSYTDQMFWVDVGIAYSLEGVLSDFVVSAGLRSETHWLRGGEVGGVPDSESVDAPFVSARTAKLFEEADRSTIGWVGAGLSWDTRDSVRNPYRGHAISATVDAAVLQGDTRFRSLGAVGAIYTIRADKVFPLPPLLHDGGDAGEEHPPTDSLGVHFRTQLSSGSLPFYARPTLGGSRIQRGYIAGRWRDDALWAAAAEYRFWVIPRGFTVWKNIRVERIGGAVFYEAGGVGSDGIDLFDSRVLHTYGFGGRATIERAVLFRLDLGFSKEGMNLAAGFGLSF
;
A
#
# COMPACT_ATOMS: atom_id res chain seq x y z
N MET A 1 -38.55 34.41 -29.53
CA MET A 1 -37.18 34.16 -29.06
C MET A 1 -37.25 33.08 -27.97
N SER A 2 -37.00 31.85 -28.38
CA SER A 2 -36.93 30.67 -27.47
C SER A 2 -35.56 30.65 -26.80
N ALA A 3 -35.53 30.81 -25.52
CA ALA A 3 -34.28 30.58 -24.74
C ALA A 3 -33.96 29.09 -24.80
N ALA A 4 -32.91 28.72 -25.54
CA ALA A 4 -32.35 27.39 -25.48
C ALA A 4 -31.86 27.20 -24.04
N SER A 5 -32.47 26.28 -23.32
CA SER A 5 -31.92 25.77 -22.07
C SER A 5 -30.59 25.14 -22.37
N VAL A 6 -29.50 25.78 -22.00
CA VAL A 6 -28.19 25.15 -21.95
C VAL A 6 -28.31 24.06 -20.87
N SER A 7 -28.50 22.84 -21.32
CA SER A 7 -28.33 21.67 -20.46
C SER A 7 -26.89 21.72 -19.96
N ALA A 8 -26.71 21.97 -18.69
CA ALA A 8 -25.41 21.79 -18.07
C ALA A 8 -25.02 20.30 -18.25
N ASP A 9 -23.94 20.04 -18.97
CA ASP A 9 -23.40 18.70 -19.10
C ASP A 9 -23.18 18.08 -17.71
N PRO A 10 -23.52 16.80 -17.52
CA PRO A 10 -23.38 16.16 -16.23
C PRO A 10 -21.93 16.20 -15.74
N VAL A 11 -21.78 16.64 -14.53
CA VAL A 11 -20.49 17.02 -13.91
C VAL A 11 -19.52 15.84 -13.74
N TYR A 12 -19.97 14.68 -13.50
CA TYR A 12 -19.25 13.42 -13.44
C TYR A 12 -20.29 12.32 -13.30
N ASP A 13 -20.23 11.37 -14.20
CA ASP A 13 -21.10 10.21 -14.14
C ASP A 13 -20.29 8.98 -13.73
N PRO A 14 -20.48 8.42 -12.53
CA PRO A 14 -19.81 7.19 -12.12
C PRO A 14 -20.23 5.98 -12.96
N LEU A 15 -21.29 6.10 -13.74
CA LEU A 15 -21.80 5.07 -14.65
C LEU A 15 -21.27 5.27 -16.09
N GLU A 16 -20.56 6.35 -16.37
CA GLU A 16 -20.01 6.61 -17.69
C GLU A 16 -19.17 5.43 -18.18
N GLY A 17 -19.51 4.95 -19.39
CA GLY A 17 -18.88 3.76 -19.99
C GLY A 17 -19.32 2.43 -19.38
N MET A 18 -20.43 2.40 -18.62
CA MET A 18 -21.12 1.19 -18.19
C MET A 18 -22.45 1.02 -18.93
N ASP A 19 -22.88 -0.22 -19.12
CA ASP A 19 -24.23 -0.53 -19.53
C ASP A 19 -25.22 -0.53 -18.33
N ALA A 20 -26.51 -0.73 -18.64
CA ALA A 20 -27.58 -0.73 -17.62
C ALA A 20 -27.38 -1.83 -16.54
N ASP A 21 -26.66 -2.89 -16.86
CA ASP A 21 -26.36 -4.01 -15.94
C ASP A 21 -25.07 -3.76 -15.13
N GLY A 22 -24.44 -2.60 -15.27
CA GLY A 22 -23.18 -2.25 -14.60
C GLY A 22 -21.95 -2.95 -15.20
N ARG A 23 -22.03 -3.42 -16.43
CA ARG A 23 -20.91 -4.01 -17.17
C ARG A 23 -20.11 -2.89 -17.83
N ILE A 24 -18.80 -3.08 -17.89
CA ILE A 24 -17.91 -2.19 -18.64
C ILE A 24 -17.55 -2.91 -19.94
N PRO A 25 -18.10 -2.48 -21.10
CA PRO A 25 -17.77 -3.09 -22.37
C PRO A 25 -16.27 -3.01 -22.66
N LYS A 26 -15.74 -4.01 -23.34
CA LYS A 26 -14.38 -3.93 -23.88
C LYS A 26 -14.31 -2.79 -24.88
N VAL A 27 -13.38 -1.90 -24.66
CA VAL A 27 -13.03 -0.86 -25.63
C VAL A 27 -12.07 -1.47 -26.65
N GLU A 28 -12.34 -1.24 -27.96
CA GLU A 28 -11.37 -1.59 -28.99
C GLU A 28 -10.07 -0.83 -28.73
N LYS A 29 -9.03 -1.58 -28.44
CA LYS A 29 -7.69 -1.06 -28.23
C LYS A 29 -6.94 -1.10 -29.54
N ASP A 30 -6.23 -0.03 -29.86
CA ASP A 30 -5.41 0.07 -31.03
C ASP A 30 -4.49 -1.16 -31.16
N ALA A 31 -4.44 -1.77 -32.34
CA ALA A 31 -3.60 -2.93 -32.64
C ALA A 31 -2.10 -2.68 -32.39
N TYR A 32 -1.69 -1.42 -32.26
CA TYR A 32 -0.31 -1.02 -31.92
C TYR A 32 -0.05 -0.95 -30.42
N VAL A 33 -1.04 -1.22 -29.58
CA VAL A 33 -0.84 -1.27 -28.11
C VAL A 33 -0.37 -2.68 -27.74
N GLU A 34 0.88 -2.80 -27.39
CA GLU A 34 1.40 -4.04 -26.82
C GLU A 34 0.69 -4.35 -25.49
N HIS A 35 0.31 -5.61 -25.31
CA HIS A 35 -0.38 -6.06 -24.11
C HIS A 35 -1.61 -5.20 -23.75
N PRO A 36 -2.65 -5.18 -24.60
CA PRO A 36 -3.81 -4.33 -24.42
C PRO A 36 -4.53 -4.56 -23.08
N GLU A 37 -4.41 -5.74 -22.48
CA GLU A 37 -4.96 -6.08 -21.17
C GLU A 37 -4.37 -5.26 -20.01
N ARG A 38 -3.20 -4.67 -20.19
CA ARG A 38 -2.50 -3.86 -19.19
C ARG A 38 -2.85 -2.39 -19.27
N TRP A 39 -3.54 -1.98 -20.31
CA TRP A 39 -3.99 -0.61 -20.50
C TRP A 39 -5.39 -0.47 -19.96
N ARG A 40 -5.54 0.39 -18.99
CA ARG A 40 -6.82 0.71 -18.40
C ARG A 40 -7.50 1.81 -19.20
N TYR A 41 -8.73 1.56 -19.63
CA TYR A 41 -9.56 2.59 -20.21
C TYR A 41 -10.13 3.50 -19.13
N LEU A 42 -9.93 4.79 -19.28
CA LEU A 42 -10.54 5.84 -18.49
C LEU A 42 -11.47 6.64 -19.40
N PRO A 43 -12.79 6.59 -19.19
CA PRO A 43 -13.73 7.37 -19.98
C PRO A 43 -13.45 8.86 -19.83
N GLU A 44 -13.85 9.64 -20.82
CA GLU A 44 -13.75 11.09 -20.77
C GLU A 44 -14.79 11.63 -19.80
N SER A 45 -14.51 11.65 -18.52
CA SER A 45 -15.34 12.36 -17.59
C SER A 45 -15.18 13.85 -17.86
N ARG A 46 -16.23 14.46 -18.36
CA ARG A 46 -16.29 15.90 -18.56
C ARG A 46 -16.43 16.57 -17.20
N ILE A 47 -15.31 17.02 -16.69
CA ILE A 47 -15.31 17.94 -15.57
C ILE A 47 -15.58 19.31 -16.19
N PRO A 48 -16.76 19.95 -15.95
CA PRO A 48 -17.09 21.22 -16.57
C PRO A 48 -16.00 22.24 -16.32
N PRO A 49 -15.75 23.14 -17.27
CA PRO A 49 -14.91 24.31 -17.02
C PRO A 49 -15.61 25.17 -15.99
N GLY A 50 -15.22 25.06 -14.74
CA GLY A 50 -15.76 25.78 -13.61
C GLY A 50 -14.69 26.38 -12.74
N ASP A 51 -15.09 27.06 -11.69
CA ASP A 51 -14.21 27.56 -10.66
C ASP A 51 -13.38 26.41 -10.06
N VAL A 52 -12.20 26.73 -9.56
CA VAL A 52 -11.30 25.77 -8.91
C VAL A 52 -12.00 24.97 -7.79
N PHE A 53 -12.96 25.62 -7.12
CA PHE A 53 -13.72 25.01 -6.04
C PHE A 53 -14.74 23.99 -6.55
N ASP A 54 -15.48 24.31 -7.61
CA ASP A 54 -16.45 23.40 -8.23
C ASP A 54 -15.75 22.15 -8.77
N ARG A 55 -14.58 22.31 -9.36
CA ARG A 55 -13.74 21.21 -9.83
C ARG A 55 -13.20 20.34 -8.69
N PHE A 56 -12.80 20.98 -7.60
CA PHE A 56 -12.35 20.26 -6.41
C PHE A 56 -13.41 19.29 -5.89
N LEU A 57 -14.66 19.72 -5.84
CA LEU A 57 -15.78 18.90 -5.39
C LEU A 57 -16.12 17.74 -6.35
N VAL A 58 -15.73 17.86 -7.61
CA VAL A 58 -16.03 16.86 -8.65
C VAL A 58 -14.94 15.83 -8.81
N SER A 59 -13.68 16.26 -8.88
CA SER A 59 -12.54 15.34 -9.07
C SER A 59 -11.99 14.78 -7.76
N SER A 60 -12.37 15.37 -6.64
CA SER A 60 -11.82 15.05 -5.33
C SER A 60 -12.81 14.32 -4.45
N LEU A 61 -12.43 13.16 -3.97
CA LEU A 61 -13.12 12.44 -2.90
C LEU A 61 -12.52 12.85 -1.57
N VAL A 62 -13.35 13.47 -0.71
CA VAL A 62 -13.00 13.73 0.69
C VAL A 62 -13.78 12.78 1.58
N PHE A 63 -13.08 12.06 2.44
CA PHE A 63 -13.70 11.13 3.38
C PHE A 63 -13.23 11.40 4.81
N PRO A 64 -14.16 11.46 5.77
CA PRO A 64 -13.81 11.57 7.17
C PRO A 64 -13.25 10.26 7.68
N VAL A 65 -12.35 10.35 8.64
CA VAL A 65 -11.79 9.21 9.37
C VAL A 65 -12.03 9.44 10.85
N VAL A 66 -12.66 8.47 11.50
CA VAL A 66 -12.85 8.44 12.95
C VAL A 66 -12.37 7.10 13.44
N PHE A 67 -11.57 7.10 14.49
CA PHE A 67 -11.09 5.87 15.11
C PHE A 67 -11.04 6.04 16.63
N PHE A 68 -11.09 4.92 17.31
CA PHE A 68 -10.91 4.85 18.75
C PHE A 68 -10.00 3.68 19.09
N ASN A 69 -9.05 3.92 19.96
CA ASN A 69 -8.18 2.90 20.53
C ASN A 69 -7.85 3.28 21.96
N SER A 70 -7.79 2.29 22.86
CA SER A 70 -7.51 2.50 24.28
C SER A 70 -6.18 3.22 24.56
N ASP A 71 -5.19 3.02 23.68
CA ASP A 71 -3.84 3.54 23.87
C ASP A 71 -3.64 4.95 23.25
N VAL A 72 -4.50 5.36 22.32
CA VAL A 72 -4.38 6.64 21.63
C VAL A 72 -5.64 7.52 21.73
N GLY A 73 -6.67 7.02 22.39
CA GLY A 73 -7.94 7.72 22.58
C GLY A 73 -8.79 7.81 21.31
N ALA A 74 -9.64 8.83 21.24
CA ALA A 74 -10.46 9.13 20.08
C ALA A 74 -9.66 9.91 19.04
N GLY A 75 -9.68 9.44 17.79
CA GLY A 75 -8.98 10.07 16.69
C GLY A 75 -9.94 10.54 15.60
N PHE A 76 -9.59 11.67 15.01
CA PHE A 76 -10.33 12.32 13.93
C PHE A 76 -9.37 12.64 12.80
N GLY A 77 -9.85 12.54 11.57
CA GLY A 77 -9.04 12.85 10.42
C GLY A 77 -9.86 13.02 9.15
N ALA A 78 -9.18 13.36 8.10
CA ALA A 78 -9.73 13.39 6.76
C ALA A 78 -8.70 12.88 5.75
N GLY A 79 -9.18 12.12 4.79
CA GLY A 79 -8.45 11.79 3.58
C GLY A 79 -9.06 12.54 2.40
N MET A 80 -8.23 12.96 1.47
CA MET A 80 -8.61 13.56 0.21
C MET A 80 -7.87 12.89 -0.93
N THR A 81 -8.58 12.61 -2.02
CA THR A 81 -7.97 12.15 -3.26
C THR A 81 -8.48 12.97 -4.42
N ASP A 82 -7.60 13.56 -5.21
CA ASP A 82 -7.93 14.18 -6.49
C ASP A 82 -7.43 13.27 -7.62
N ILE A 83 -8.36 12.72 -8.38
CA ILE A 83 -8.06 11.75 -9.45
C ILE A 83 -7.72 12.42 -10.78
N ASP A 84 -7.95 13.72 -10.90
CA ASP A 84 -7.63 14.52 -12.10
C ASP A 84 -6.87 15.81 -11.74
N PHE A 85 -5.86 15.65 -10.89
CA PHE A 85 -5.04 16.76 -10.44
C PHE A 85 -4.46 17.55 -11.63
N ARG A 86 -4.58 18.86 -11.58
CA ARG A 86 -4.19 19.80 -12.64
C ARG A 86 -4.86 19.60 -14.00
N LYS A 87 -6.03 19.00 -14.09
CA LYS A 87 -6.80 18.79 -15.34
C LYS A 87 -6.00 18.04 -16.42
N GLN A 88 -5.34 16.97 -16.05
CA GLN A 88 -4.50 16.20 -16.97
C GLN A 88 -5.18 14.94 -17.51
N ARG A 89 -6.53 14.93 -17.62
CA ARG A 89 -7.29 13.76 -18.06
C ARG A 89 -6.93 12.51 -17.27
N ARG A 90 -6.98 12.64 -15.93
CA ARG A 90 -6.61 11.59 -14.97
C ARG A 90 -5.17 11.07 -15.09
N ARG A 91 -4.29 11.81 -15.75
CA ARG A 91 -2.87 11.49 -15.84
C ARG A 91 -2.14 11.72 -14.53
N GLU A 92 -2.70 12.57 -13.67
CA GLU A 92 -2.13 12.90 -12.38
C GLU A 92 -3.12 12.63 -11.25
N PHE A 93 -2.57 12.18 -10.14
CA PHE A 93 -3.27 11.89 -8.90
C PHE A 93 -2.62 12.67 -7.77
N LEU A 94 -3.43 13.25 -6.91
CA LEU A 94 -3.01 13.81 -5.63
C LEU A 94 -3.81 13.15 -4.51
N GLY A 95 -3.12 12.67 -3.49
CA GLY A 95 -3.73 12.19 -2.25
C GLY A 95 -3.19 12.97 -1.07
N ALA A 96 -4.03 13.33 -0.12
CA ALA A 96 -3.64 13.91 1.15
C ALA A 96 -4.37 13.21 2.29
N PHE A 97 -3.73 13.12 3.44
CA PHE A 97 -4.30 12.55 4.64
C PHE A 97 -3.85 13.33 5.86
N ALA A 98 -4.78 13.60 6.78
CA ALA A 98 -4.50 14.22 8.05
C ALA A 98 -5.31 13.54 9.14
N SER A 99 -4.70 13.20 10.27
CA SER A 99 -5.39 12.70 11.46
C SER A 99 -4.69 13.14 12.75
N TYR A 100 -5.50 13.24 13.80
CA TYR A 100 -5.08 13.59 15.15
C TYR A 100 -5.92 12.82 16.17
N SER A 101 -5.33 12.40 17.28
CA SER A 101 -6.05 11.75 18.39
C SER A 101 -5.93 12.54 19.68
N THR A 102 -6.81 12.26 20.64
CA THR A 102 -6.87 12.94 21.93
C THR A 102 -5.58 12.78 22.74
N GLU A 103 -4.88 11.66 22.59
CA GLU A 103 -3.60 11.40 23.26
C GLU A 103 -2.39 11.90 22.43
N GLY A 104 -2.62 12.57 21.30
CA GLY A 104 -1.54 13.22 20.54
C GLY A 104 -0.92 12.39 19.42
N GLN A 105 -1.48 11.23 19.06
CA GLN A 105 -1.06 10.53 17.85
C GLN A 105 -1.44 11.35 16.62
N GLN A 106 -0.51 11.48 15.68
CA GLN A 106 -0.68 12.33 14.51
C GLN A 106 -0.20 11.62 13.24
N SER A 107 -0.86 11.91 12.12
CA SER A 107 -0.41 11.49 10.80
C SER A 107 -0.81 12.51 9.75
N TYR A 108 0.15 13.05 9.04
CA TYR A 108 -0.04 13.97 7.92
C TYR A 108 0.76 13.47 6.74
N SER A 109 0.13 13.31 5.58
CA SER A 109 0.84 12.87 4.39
C SER A 109 0.23 13.44 3.12
N MET A 110 1.07 13.58 2.12
CA MET A 110 0.68 13.95 0.78
C MET A 110 1.40 13.05 -0.22
N THR A 111 0.70 12.62 -1.26
CA THR A 111 1.24 11.80 -2.35
C THR A 111 0.77 12.35 -3.67
N TRP A 112 1.71 12.61 -4.55
CA TRP A 112 1.46 12.93 -5.95
C TRP A 112 1.99 11.81 -6.82
N ARG A 113 1.26 11.50 -7.91
CA ARG A 113 1.68 10.53 -8.93
C ARG A 113 1.29 11.03 -10.31
N ARG A 114 2.20 10.83 -11.29
CA ARG A 114 1.93 11.07 -12.70
C ARG A 114 2.27 9.82 -13.50
N TRP A 115 1.30 9.35 -14.28
CA TRP A 115 1.52 8.25 -15.20
C TRP A 115 2.18 8.75 -16.48
N LEU A 116 3.17 8.01 -16.95
CA LEU A 116 4.02 8.41 -18.07
C LEU A 116 3.44 7.97 -19.41
N LYS A 117 2.80 6.79 -19.45
CA LYS A 117 2.22 6.21 -20.65
C LYS A 117 0.70 6.38 -20.67
N GLN A 118 0.22 7.23 -21.55
CA GLN A 118 -1.19 7.52 -21.77
C GLN A 118 -1.44 7.76 -23.26
N LYS A 119 -2.50 7.19 -23.80
CA LYS A 119 -2.93 7.36 -25.21
C LYS A 119 -4.37 7.81 -25.26
N GLU A 120 -4.70 8.73 -26.16
CA GLU A 120 -6.07 9.14 -26.43
C GLU A 120 -6.78 8.06 -27.27
N VAL A 121 -8.07 7.86 -27.00
CA VAL A 121 -8.93 6.94 -27.74
C VAL A 121 -9.81 7.75 -28.69
N PRO A 122 -9.93 7.39 -29.98
CA PRO A 122 -10.75 8.15 -30.96
C PRO A 122 -12.22 8.27 -30.54
N SER A 123 -12.76 7.30 -29.80
CA SER A 123 -14.13 7.31 -29.28
C SER A 123 -14.31 8.16 -28.02
N GLY A 124 -13.29 8.85 -27.57
CA GLY A 124 -13.24 9.60 -26.31
C GLY A 124 -12.57 8.82 -25.19
N GLY A 125 -12.08 9.54 -24.18
CA GLY A 125 -11.33 8.96 -23.07
C GLY A 125 -9.86 8.67 -23.40
N VAL A 126 -9.19 7.97 -22.49
CA VAL A 126 -7.77 7.66 -22.59
C VAL A 126 -7.48 6.24 -22.13
N LEU A 127 -6.46 5.63 -22.72
CA LEU A 127 -5.82 4.41 -22.24
C LEU A 127 -4.61 4.78 -21.40
N GLN A 128 -4.48 4.23 -20.22
CA GLN A 128 -3.40 4.49 -19.29
C GLN A 128 -2.72 3.20 -18.88
N GLU A 129 -1.39 3.16 -19.01
CA GLU A 129 -0.56 2.07 -18.53
C GLU A 129 -0.13 2.36 -17.09
N GLU A 130 -0.41 1.45 -16.16
CA GLU A 130 -0.25 1.70 -14.72
C GLU A 130 1.17 1.46 -14.18
N ARG A 131 2.07 0.83 -14.95
CA ARG A 131 3.42 0.45 -14.50
C ARG A 131 4.44 1.58 -14.64
N SER A 132 4.15 2.55 -15.52
CA SER A 132 5.06 3.65 -15.82
C SER A 132 4.60 4.95 -15.16
N PHE A 133 5.28 5.36 -14.10
CA PHE A 133 4.90 6.57 -13.36
C PHE A 133 6.09 7.22 -12.65
N VAL A 134 5.92 8.51 -12.36
CA VAL A 134 6.72 9.24 -11.37
C VAL A 134 5.84 9.49 -10.14
N ARG A 135 6.40 9.37 -8.96
CA ARG A 135 5.72 9.70 -7.71
C ARG A 135 6.59 10.59 -6.82
N ALA A 136 5.93 11.41 -6.03
CA ALA A 136 6.52 12.12 -4.91
C ALA A 136 5.56 12.01 -3.72
N SER A 137 6.08 11.73 -2.56
CA SER A 137 5.29 11.68 -1.34
C SER A 137 6.11 12.15 -0.15
N GLY A 138 5.41 12.61 0.88
CA GLY A 138 6.05 13.04 2.10
C GLY A 138 5.03 13.23 3.20
N GLY A 139 5.53 13.36 4.42
CA GLY A 139 4.64 13.51 5.55
C GLY A 139 5.36 13.56 6.89
N TYR A 140 4.54 13.72 7.91
CA TYR A 140 4.92 13.63 9.31
C TYR A 140 4.00 12.64 10.01
N ARG A 141 4.57 11.84 10.88
CA ARG A 141 3.82 10.90 11.71
C ARG A 141 4.41 10.88 13.13
N ASN A 142 3.54 10.98 14.12
CA ASN A 142 3.83 10.72 15.50
C ASN A 142 3.04 9.46 15.92
N THR A 143 3.72 8.32 16.08
CA THR A 143 3.11 7.04 16.47
C THR A 143 3.53 6.70 17.88
N LEU A 144 2.58 6.81 18.83
CA LEU A 144 2.80 6.65 20.26
C LEU A 144 2.95 5.17 20.69
N THR A 145 2.48 4.25 19.85
CA THR A 145 2.23 2.85 20.21
C THR A 145 3.08 1.86 19.40
N ARG A 146 4.31 2.25 19.05
CA ARG A 146 5.27 1.30 18.47
C ARG A 146 5.68 0.28 19.51
N ARG A 147 5.84 -0.97 19.06
CA ARG A 147 6.20 -2.08 19.93
C ARG A 147 7.51 -2.72 19.50
N PHE A 148 8.30 -3.12 20.48
CA PHE A 148 9.58 -3.80 20.28
C PHE A 148 9.66 -5.01 21.22
N PHE A 149 10.01 -6.16 20.68
CA PHE A 149 10.11 -7.42 21.42
C PHE A 149 11.53 -7.99 21.46
N GLY A 150 12.49 -7.25 20.91
CA GLY A 150 13.86 -7.69 20.66
C GLY A 150 14.12 -8.04 19.20
N ILE A 151 15.31 -8.55 18.94
CA ILE A 151 15.81 -8.95 17.63
C ILE A 151 15.98 -10.46 17.63
N GLY A 152 15.56 -11.14 16.57
CA GLY A 152 15.70 -12.57 16.40
C GLY A 152 14.40 -13.38 16.40
N PRO A 153 14.49 -14.68 16.02
CA PRO A 153 13.35 -15.57 15.89
C PRO A 153 12.77 -16.05 17.22
N ASN A 154 13.53 -15.94 18.30
CA ASN A 154 13.19 -16.49 19.63
C ASN A 154 12.68 -15.45 20.63
N THR A 155 12.30 -14.26 20.14
CA THR A 155 11.73 -13.21 20.99
C THR A 155 10.41 -13.65 21.60
N LYS A 156 10.19 -13.29 22.88
CA LYS A 156 8.99 -13.68 23.64
C LYS A 156 8.03 -12.49 23.71
N GLU A 157 6.73 -12.77 23.68
CA GLU A 157 5.68 -11.77 23.83
C GLU A 157 5.83 -10.95 25.12
N ARG A 158 6.13 -11.61 26.26
CA ARG A 158 6.37 -10.96 27.56
C ARG A 158 7.53 -9.95 27.58
N ASN A 159 8.32 -9.90 26.52
CA ASN A 159 9.44 -8.98 26.37
C ASN A 159 9.01 -7.68 25.63
N GLU A 160 7.73 -7.45 25.58
CA GLU A 160 7.16 -6.29 24.93
C GLU A 160 7.61 -4.99 25.61
N THR A 161 8.04 -4.05 24.79
CA THR A 161 8.41 -2.68 25.19
C THR A 161 7.79 -1.73 24.19
N SER A 162 7.21 -0.63 24.66
CA SER A 162 6.64 0.39 23.77
C SER A 162 7.60 1.55 23.55
N TYR A 163 7.50 2.19 22.39
CA TYR A 163 8.20 3.43 22.06
C TYR A 163 7.38 4.31 21.14
N THR A 164 7.58 5.59 21.25
CA THR A 164 7.06 6.60 20.34
C THR A 164 8.04 6.81 19.21
N ASP A 165 7.55 6.82 17.98
CA ASP A 165 8.31 7.12 16.76
C ASP A 165 7.71 8.36 16.09
N GLN A 166 8.36 9.50 16.26
CA GLN A 166 8.08 10.71 15.49
C GLN A 166 8.93 10.65 14.23
N MET A 167 8.30 10.69 13.07
CA MET A 167 8.99 10.55 11.79
C MET A 167 8.56 11.62 10.80
N PHE A 168 9.52 12.32 10.24
CA PHE A 168 9.35 13.11 9.02
C PHE A 168 9.99 12.36 7.86
N TRP A 169 9.32 12.32 6.70
CA TRP A 169 9.81 11.59 5.54
C TRP A 169 9.45 12.27 4.23
N VAL A 170 10.32 12.08 3.24
CA VAL A 170 10.11 12.46 1.84
C VAL A 170 10.59 11.31 0.96
N ASP A 171 9.82 10.96 -0.06
CA ASP A 171 10.11 9.91 -1.02
C ASP A 171 9.80 10.40 -2.42
N VAL A 172 10.72 10.18 -3.36
CA VAL A 172 10.52 10.41 -4.78
C VAL A 172 10.95 9.17 -5.54
N GLY A 173 10.22 8.80 -6.58
CA GLY A 173 10.55 7.60 -7.34
C GLY A 173 9.97 7.60 -8.74
N ILE A 174 10.60 6.81 -9.59
CA ILE A 174 10.17 6.53 -10.96
C ILE A 174 10.09 5.03 -11.16
N ALA A 175 9.09 4.60 -11.89
CA ALA A 175 9.01 3.26 -12.46
C ALA A 175 8.70 3.41 -13.96
N TYR A 176 9.27 2.56 -14.80
CA TYR A 176 9.09 2.59 -16.23
C TYR A 176 9.09 1.18 -16.81
N SER A 177 7.99 0.82 -17.48
CA SER A 177 7.91 -0.42 -18.26
C SER A 177 8.67 -0.25 -19.57
N LEU A 178 9.52 -1.20 -19.89
CA LEU A 178 10.29 -1.18 -21.14
C LEU A 178 9.36 -1.35 -22.35
N GLU A 179 9.91 -1.33 -23.54
CA GLU A 179 9.15 -1.42 -24.79
C GLU A 179 9.53 -2.66 -25.59
N GLY A 180 8.71 -3.01 -26.58
CA GLY A 180 8.94 -4.15 -27.44
C GLY A 180 8.90 -5.48 -26.68
N VAL A 181 9.78 -6.39 -27.02
CA VAL A 181 9.88 -7.73 -26.40
C VAL A 181 10.19 -7.71 -24.91
N LEU A 182 10.62 -6.57 -24.38
CA LEU A 182 10.91 -6.36 -22.96
C LEU A 182 9.79 -5.63 -22.20
N SER A 183 8.62 -5.44 -22.80
CA SER A 183 7.52 -4.66 -22.21
C SER A 183 6.97 -5.23 -20.89
N ASP A 184 7.29 -6.49 -20.56
CA ASP A 184 7.00 -7.10 -19.25
C ASP A 184 7.94 -6.63 -18.14
N PHE A 185 9.09 -6.08 -18.51
CA PHE A 185 10.05 -5.61 -17.53
C PHE A 185 9.81 -4.16 -17.15
N VAL A 186 9.86 -3.91 -15.84
CA VAL A 186 9.73 -2.59 -15.25
C VAL A 186 11.00 -2.28 -14.47
N VAL A 187 11.66 -1.20 -14.82
CA VAL A 187 12.79 -0.66 -14.06
C VAL A 187 12.29 0.41 -13.11
N SER A 188 12.90 0.50 -11.93
CA SER A 188 12.54 1.51 -10.95
C SER A 188 13.77 2.09 -10.25
N ALA A 189 13.65 3.36 -9.86
CA ALA A 189 14.63 4.04 -9.03
C ALA A 189 13.92 5.01 -8.08
N GLY A 190 14.54 5.30 -6.95
CA GLY A 190 13.95 6.20 -5.96
C GLY A 190 14.97 6.75 -4.98
N LEU A 191 14.56 7.86 -4.36
CA LEU A 191 15.26 8.49 -3.26
C LEU A 191 14.27 8.65 -2.11
N ARG A 192 14.70 8.30 -0.89
CA ARG A 192 13.91 8.50 0.32
C ARG A 192 14.79 9.08 1.41
N SER A 193 14.26 10.06 2.13
CA SER A 193 14.87 10.58 3.36
C SER A 193 13.86 10.46 4.48
N GLU A 194 14.28 9.96 5.61
CA GLU A 194 13.46 9.83 6.81
C GLU A 194 14.28 10.26 8.03
N THR A 195 13.65 11.05 8.90
CA THR A 195 14.22 11.48 10.17
C THR A 195 13.31 10.99 11.29
N HIS A 196 13.87 10.28 12.23
CA HIS A 196 13.20 9.69 13.37
C HIS A 196 13.61 10.38 14.66
N TRP A 197 12.66 10.55 15.57
CA TRP A 197 12.85 10.93 16.97
C TRP A 197 12.15 9.89 17.82
N LEU A 198 12.91 9.10 18.57
CA LEU A 198 12.38 8.06 19.44
C LEU A 198 12.24 8.56 20.86
N ARG A 199 11.16 8.13 21.53
CA ARG A 199 10.85 8.43 22.94
C ARG A 199 10.15 7.23 23.57
N GLY A 200 9.93 7.28 24.89
CA GLY A 200 9.06 6.34 25.59
C GLY A 200 7.68 6.23 24.93
N GLY A 201 7.10 5.04 24.90
CA GLY A 201 5.81 4.78 24.28
C GLY A 201 4.63 4.88 25.25
N GLU A 202 3.42 4.90 24.71
CA GLU A 202 2.17 5.11 25.44
C GLU A 202 1.21 3.91 25.27
N VAL A 203 1.70 2.68 25.44
CA VAL A 203 0.86 1.47 25.38
C VAL A 203 0.47 1.08 26.80
N GLY A 204 -0.84 1.04 27.06
CA GLY A 204 -1.37 0.67 28.37
C GLY A 204 -0.89 -0.70 28.84
N GLY A 205 -0.32 -0.76 30.02
CA GLY A 205 0.17 -2.01 30.64
C GLY A 205 1.47 -2.58 30.05
N VAL A 206 2.11 -1.86 29.13
CA VAL A 206 3.40 -2.24 28.53
C VAL A 206 4.48 -1.25 28.99
N PRO A 207 5.63 -1.70 29.53
CA PRO A 207 6.73 -0.81 29.86
C PRO A 207 7.19 -0.01 28.64
N ASP A 208 7.44 1.28 28.80
CA ASP A 208 8.04 2.08 27.75
C ASP A 208 9.56 1.88 27.67
N SER A 209 10.17 2.30 26.56
CA SER A 209 11.59 2.11 26.27
C SER A 209 12.53 2.91 27.18
N GLU A 210 12.03 3.90 27.92
CA GLU A 210 12.77 4.74 28.85
C GLU A 210 12.61 4.24 30.31
N SER A 211 11.67 3.30 30.54
CA SER A 211 11.41 2.75 31.86
C SER A 211 12.52 1.80 32.32
N VAL A 212 12.93 1.94 33.56
CA VAL A 212 13.89 1.02 34.23
C VAL A 212 13.34 -0.40 34.36
N ASP A 213 12.00 -0.56 34.32
CA ASP A 213 11.31 -1.85 34.41
C ASP A 213 11.14 -2.51 33.05
N ALA A 214 11.59 -1.88 31.96
CA ALA A 214 11.51 -2.47 30.63
C ALA A 214 12.29 -3.80 30.59
N PRO A 215 11.70 -4.91 30.10
CA PRO A 215 12.31 -6.25 30.11
C PRO A 215 13.67 -6.34 29.41
N PHE A 216 13.99 -5.34 28.60
CA PHE A 216 15.20 -5.24 27.79
C PHE A 216 16.11 -4.08 28.18
N VAL A 217 15.98 -3.47 29.33
CA VAL A 217 17.03 -2.55 29.85
C VAL A 217 18.30 -3.35 30.18
N SER A 218 18.76 -4.15 29.23
CA SER A 218 20.18 -4.48 29.13
C SER A 218 20.88 -3.27 28.50
N ALA A 219 22.13 -3.05 28.85
CA ALA A 219 22.95 -1.99 28.26
C ALA A 219 22.91 -2.02 26.70
N ARG A 220 22.68 -3.18 26.09
CA ARG A 220 22.56 -3.36 24.64
C ARG A 220 21.27 -2.78 24.08
N THR A 221 20.15 -2.90 24.78
CA THR A 221 18.84 -2.39 24.29
C THR A 221 18.74 -0.88 24.51
N ALA A 222 19.18 -0.38 25.68
CA ALA A 222 19.30 1.05 25.90
C ALA A 222 20.15 1.72 24.82
N LYS A 223 21.27 1.10 24.44
CA LYS A 223 22.13 1.57 23.36
C LYS A 223 21.43 1.58 21.99
N LEU A 224 20.60 0.58 21.65
CA LEU A 224 19.83 0.59 20.40
C LEU A 224 18.86 1.77 20.30
N PHE A 225 18.20 2.15 21.39
CA PHE A 225 17.31 3.30 21.42
C PHE A 225 18.07 4.62 21.45
N GLU A 226 19.17 4.70 22.19
CA GLU A 226 20.05 5.87 22.23
C GLU A 226 20.69 6.15 20.86
N GLU A 227 21.19 5.14 20.16
CA GLU A 227 21.76 5.28 18.82
C GLU A 227 20.70 5.64 17.77
N ALA A 228 19.43 5.31 18.01
CA ALA A 228 18.31 5.59 17.11
C ALA A 228 17.58 6.89 17.45
N ASP A 229 17.83 7.51 18.60
CA ASP A 229 17.28 8.80 18.96
C ASP A 229 17.79 9.86 17.96
N ARG A 230 16.83 10.58 17.34
CA ARG A 230 17.07 11.61 16.34
C ARG A 230 18.01 11.19 15.21
N SER A 231 17.66 10.13 14.53
CA SER A 231 18.42 9.58 13.42
C SER A 231 17.81 9.96 12.07
N THR A 232 18.65 10.34 11.13
CA THR A 232 18.27 10.58 9.72
C THR A 232 18.90 9.52 8.84
N ILE A 233 18.09 8.93 7.95
CA ILE A 233 18.56 8.00 6.93
C ILE A 233 18.16 8.53 5.56
N GLY A 234 19.14 8.55 4.65
CA GLY A 234 18.93 8.79 3.22
C GLY A 234 19.11 7.50 2.44
N TRP A 235 18.12 7.12 1.67
CA TRP A 235 18.08 5.90 0.89
C TRP A 235 18.16 6.19 -0.61
N VAL A 236 18.90 5.35 -1.32
CA VAL A 236 18.85 5.26 -2.78
C VAL A 236 18.36 3.87 -3.14
N GLY A 237 17.26 3.80 -3.85
CA GLY A 237 16.62 2.55 -4.25
C GLY A 237 16.72 2.31 -5.75
N ALA A 238 16.90 1.05 -6.16
CA ALA A 238 16.80 0.58 -7.53
C ALA A 238 16.09 -0.77 -7.57
N GLY A 239 15.40 -1.06 -8.67
CA GLY A 239 14.70 -2.32 -8.81
C GLY A 239 14.43 -2.71 -10.26
N LEU A 240 14.29 -4.01 -10.45
CA LEU A 240 13.84 -4.65 -11.68
C LEU A 240 12.66 -5.55 -11.35
N SER A 241 11.61 -5.50 -12.15
CA SER A 241 10.44 -6.36 -12.02
C SER A 241 10.07 -6.94 -13.38
N TRP A 242 9.71 -8.21 -13.41
CA TRP A 242 9.01 -8.86 -14.51
C TRP A 242 7.54 -8.98 -14.12
N ASP A 243 6.67 -8.18 -14.74
CA ASP A 243 5.25 -8.04 -14.36
C ASP A 243 4.33 -8.30 -15.55
N THR A 244 3.65 -9.44 -15.52
CA THR A 244 2.68 -9.88 -16.53
C THR A 244 1.23 -9.76 -16.05
N ARG A 245 0.98 -9.14 -14.89
CA ARG A 245 -0.38 -8.98 -14.35
C ARG A 245 -1.23 -8.08 -15.23
N ASP A 246 -2.51 -8.36 -15.28
CA ASP A 246 -3.51 -7.55 -15.98
C ASP A 246 -3.77 -6.19 -15.31
N SER A 247 -3.60 -6.11 -14.00
CA SER A 247 -3.70 -4.87 -13.22
C SER A 247 -2.66 -4.85 -12.11
N VAL A 248 -2.12 -3.69 -11.81
CA VAL A 248 -1.19 -3.50 -10.70
C VAL A 248 -1.93 -3.44 -9.36
N ARG A 249 -3.15 -2.88 -9.35
CA ARG A 249 -3.89 -2.59 -8.12
C ARG A 249 -4.76 -3.73 -7.63
N ASN A 250 -5.43 -4.41 -8.54
CA ASN A 250 -6.32 -5.53 -8.26
C ASN A 250 -6.22 -6.57 -9.38
N PRO A 251 -5.12 -7.32 -9.44
CA PRO A 251 -4.92 -8.31 -10.49
C PRO A 251 -5.85 -9.51 -10.30
N TYR A 252 -6.37 -9.98 -11.42
CA TYR A 252 -7.14 -11.23 -11.52
C TYR A 252 -6.31 -12.37 -12.11
N ARG A 253 -5.24 -12.05 -12.83
CA ARG A 253 -4.32 -13.02 -13.46
C ARG A 253 -2.93 -12.44 -13.64
N GLY A 254 -1.98 -13.34 -13.91
CA GLY A 254 -0.60 -12.97 -14.20
C GLY A 254 0.33 -13.18 -13.01
N HIS A 255 1.55 -12.72 -13.16
CA HIS A 255 2.56 -12.78 -12.11
C HIS A 255 3.44 -11.53 -12.11
N ALA A 256 4.07 -11.27 -10.98
CA ALA A 256 5.13 -10.27 -10.86
C ALA A 256 6.28 -10.84 -10.04
N ILE A 257 7.49 -10.76 -10.55
CA ILE A 257 8.72 -11.12 -9.84
C ILE A 257 9.59 -9.88 -9.82
N SER A 258 10.03 -9.45 -8.66
CA SER A 258 10.84 -8.25 -8.51
C SER A 258 12.07 -8.49 -7.62
N ALA A 259 13.15 -7.82 -7.96
CA ALA A 259 14.32 -7.68 -7.12
C ALA A 259 14.59 -6.18 -6.92
N THR A 260 14.75 -5.75 -5.67
CA THR A 260 15.06 -4.38 -5.33
C THR A 260 16.21 -4.30 -4.33
N VAL A 261 16.94 -3.22 -4.40
CA VAL A 261 17.94 -2.83 -3.42
C VAL A 261 17.65 -1.41 -2.95
N ASP A 262 17.63 -1.22 -1.63
CA ASP A 262 17.56 0.06 -0.97
C ASP A 262 18.84 0.25 -0.16
N ALA A 263 19.73 1.11 -0.61
CA ALA A 263 21.01 1.41 0.04
C ALA A 263 20.90 2.66 0.90
N ALA A 264 21.24 2.54 2.18
CA ALA A 264 21.37 3.67 3.10
C ALA A 264 22.70 4.37 2.83
N VAL A 265 22.65 5.46 2.07
CA VAL A 265 23.84 6.24 1.66
C VAL A 265 24.16 7.39 2.61
N LEU A 266 23.22 7.73 3.48
CA LEU A 266 23.38 8.73 4.53
C LEU A 266 22.74 8.18 5.79
N GLN A 267 23.47 8.13 6.89
CA GLN A 267 22.94 7.74 8.20
C GLN A 267 23.66 8.51 9.30
N GLY A 268 22.93 8.94 10.31
CA GLY A 268 23.48 9.58 11.48
C GLY A 268 22.55 10.60 12.12
N ASP A 269 22.97 11.15 13.23
CA ASP A 269 22.35 12.33 13.85
C ASP A 269 22.40 13.49 12.84
N THR A 270 21.43 14.39 12.90
CA THR A 270 21.36 15.59 12.08
C THR A 270 22.59 16.50 12.21
N ARG A 271 23.40 16.31 13.25
CA ARG A 271 24.64 17.05 13.52
C ARG A 271 25.89 16.43 12.90
N PHE A 272 25.90 15.10 12.74
CA PHE A 272 27.04 14.33 12.24
C PHE A 272 26.60 13.41 11.12
N ARG A 273 26.76 13.87 9.91
CA ARG A 273 26.41 13.09 8.71
C ARG A 273 27.63 12.34 8.20
N SER A 274 27.58 11.02 8.22
CA SER A 274 28.53 10.24 7.44
C SER A 274 27.93 10.00 6.03
N LEU A 275 28.65 10.45 5.00
CA LEU A 275 28.35 10.11 3.61
C LEU A 275 29.02 8.78 3.28
N GLY A 276 28.26 7.83 2.82
CA GLY A 276 28.73 6.48 2.43
C GLY A 276 27.63 5.43 2.63
N ALA A 277 27.72 4.33 1.93
CA ALA A 277 26.80 3.22 2.15
C ALA A 277 27.06 2.61 3.54
N VAL A 278 26.11 2.77 4.46
CA VAL A 278 26.20 2.24 5.83
C VAL A 278 25.45 0.94 5.98
N GLY A 279 24.56 0.62 5.03
CA GLY A 279 23.82 -0.63 4.98
C GLY A 279 22.91 -0.68 3.75
N ALA A 280 22.36 -1.85 3.50
CA ALA A 280 21.40 -2.02 2.41
C ALA A 280 20.36 -3.08 2.78
N ILE A 281 19.18 -2.97 2.14
CA ILE A 281 18.13 -3.99 2.19
C ILE A 281 17.92 -4.52 0.78
N TYR A 282 18.08 -5.81 0.62
CA TYR A 282 17.80 -6.53 -0.63
C TYR A 282 16.45 -7.21 -0.48
N THR A 283 15.56 -7.02 -1.44
CA THR A 283 14.23 -7.65 -1.41
C THR A 283 14.01 -8.42 -2.71
N ILE A 284 13.60 -9.67 -2.59
CA ILE A 284 13.02 -10.44 -3.70
C ILE A 284 11.56 -10.68 -3.35
N ARG A 285 10.69 -10.48 -4.33
CA ARG A 285 9.26 -10.69 -4.21
C ARG A 285 8.74 -11.42 -5.44
N ALA A 286 7.84 -12.37 -5.24
CA ALA A 286 7.14 -13.08 -6.30
C ALA A 286 5.66 -13.17 -5.97
N ASP A 287 4.83 -12.71 -6.89
CA ASP A 287 3.37 -12.74 -6.83
C ASP A 287 2.83 -13.53 -8.02
N LYS A 288 1.84 -14.38 -7.80
CA LYS A 288 1.09 -15.05 -8.84
C LYS A 288 -0.39 -14.99 -8.52
N VAL A 289 -1.20 -14.64 -9.52
CA VAL A 289 -2.66 -14.64 -9.40
C VAL A 289 -3.26 -15.56 -10.45
N PHE A 290 -4.10 -16.47 -9.98
CA PHE A 290 -4.84 -17.43 -10.78
C PHE A 290 -6.32 -16.99 -10.80
N PRO A 291 -6.93 -16.79 -11.97
CA PRO A 291 -8.36 -16.61 -12.06
C PRO A 291 -9.05 -17.93 -11.74
N LEU A 292 -10.14 -17.86 -10.97
CA LEU A 292 -10.96 -19.01 -10.61
C LEU A 292 -12.41 -18.75 -11.01
N PRO A 293 -13.19 -19.80 -11.31
CA PRO A 293 -14.62 -19.65 -11.48
C PRO A 293 -15.26 -19.03 -10.24
N PRO A 294 -16.20 -18.08 -10.39
CA PRO A 294 -16.86 -17.46 -9.26
C PRO A 294 -17.74 -18.50 -8.52
N LEU A 295 -17.74 -18.43 -7.18
CA LEU A 295 -18.52 -19.33 -6.34
C LEU A 295 -19.95 -18.84 -6.08
N LEU A 296 -20.15 -17.52 -6.01
CA LEU A 296 -21.37 -16.90 -5.49
C LEU A 296 -22.17 -16.11 -6.53
N HIS A 297 -21.71 -16.09 -7.77
CA HIS A 297 -22.37 -15.38 -8.87
C HIS A 297 -22.04 -16.01 -10.23
N ASP A 298 -22.74 -15.61 -11.27
CA ASP A 298 -22.62 -16.20 -12.62
C ASP A 298 -21.33 -15.82 -13.37
N GLY A 299 -20.51 -14.97 -12.78
CA GLY A 299 -19.29 -14.48 -13.41
C GLY A 299 -19.54 -13.29 -14.32
N GLY A 300 -18.52 -12.97 -15.11
CA GLY A 300 -18.58 -11.91 -16.09
C GLY A 300 -18.63 -12.44 -17.53
N ASP A 301 -18.96 -11.55 -18.45
CA ASP A 301 -18.95 -11.82 -19.87
C ASP A 301 -17.52 -11.62 -20.42
N ALA A 302 -17.13 -12.44 -21.40
CA ALA A 302 -15.88 -12.28 -22.14
C ALA A 302 -15.78 -10.95 -22.90
N GLY A 303 -16.90 -10.28 -23.15
CA GLY A 303 -16.99 -8.94 -23.73
C GLY A 303 -16.71 -7.79 -22.76
N GLU A 304 -16.52 -8.07 -21.48
CA GLU A 304 -16.27 -7.02 -20.46
C GLU A 304 -14.78 -6.68 -20.28
N GLU A 305 -14.54 -5.42 -19.88
CA GLU A 305 -13.25 -4.92 -19.44
C GLU A 305 -12.94 -5.41 -18.05
N HIS A 306 -12.46 -6.24 -17.52
CA HIS A 306 -12.32 -6.77 -16.14
C HIS A 306 -13.60 -7.41 -15.59
N PRO A 307 -14.05 -8.52 -16.18
CA PRO A 307 -15.20 -9.24 -15.68
C PRO A 307 -15.01 -9.69 -14.23
N PRO A 308 -16.05 -9.75 -13.41
CA PRO A 308 -15.95 -10.25 -12.04
C PRO A 308 -15.57 -11.74 -12.05
N THR A 309 -14.43 -12.06 -11.47
CA THR A 309 -13.95 -13.42 -11.26
C THR A 309 -13.43 -13.56 -9.85
N ASP A 310 -13.48 -14.77 -9.31
CA ASP A 310 -12.74 -15.10 -8.12
C ASP A 310 -11.26 -15.29 -8.46
N SER A 311 -10.39 -15.19 -7.46
CA SER A 311 -8.96 -15.33 -7.70
C SER A 311 -8.22 -15.96 -6.52
N LEU A 312 -7.21 -16.74 -6.82
CA LEU A 312 -6.22 -17.22 -5.84
C LEU A 312 -4.92 -16.46 -6.06
N GLY A 313 -4.55 -15.62 -5.10
CA GLY A 313 -3.25 -14.96 -5.04
C GLY A 313 -2.27 -15.77 -4.20
N VAL A 314 -1.05 -15.95 -4.71
CA VAL A 314 0.07 -16.54 -3.99
C VAL A 314 1.20 -15.54 -3.97
N HIS A 315 1.80 -15.35 -2.81
CA HIS A 315 2.85 -14.38 -2.55
C HIS A 315 4.05 -15.04 -1.89
N PHE A 316 5.24 -14.63 -2.29
CA PHE A 316 6.49 -14.91 -1.60
C PHE A 316 7.33 -13.65 -1.52
N ARG A 317 7.96 -13.43 -0.38
CA ARG A 317 8.90 -12.31 -0.16
C ARG A 317 10.06 -12.79 0.69
N THR A 318 11.27 -12.39 0.33
CA THR A 318 12.44 -12.47 1.20
C THR A 318 13.16 -11.13 1.24
N GLN A 319 13.71 -10.80 2.39
CA GLN A 319 14.55 -9.62 2.60
C GLN A 319 15.81 -10.00 3.34
N LEU A 320 16.90 -9.40 2.94
CA LEU A 320 18.19 -9.48 3.62
C LEU A 320 18.71 -8.07 3.86
N SER A 321 19.18 -7.79 5.05
CA SER A 321 19.90 -6.55 5.34
C SER A 321 21.39 -6.82 5.42
N SER A 322 22.17 -5.81 5.11
CA SER A 322 23.62 -5.81 5.25
C SER A 322 24.12 -4.51 5.84
N GLY A 323 25.32 -4.52 6.42
CA GLY A 323 25.90 -3.35 7.04
C GLY A 323 25.27 -3.00 8.39
N SER A 324 25.37 -1.74 8.80
CA SER A 324 24.88 -1.27 10.08
C SER A 324 23.62 -0.43 9.90
N LEU A 325 22.44 -1.05 10.01
CA LEU A 325 21.15 -0.37 10.00
C LEU A 325 20.58 -0.23 11.42
N PRO A 326 19.94 0.90 11.76
CA PRO A 326 19.25 1.03 13.03
C PRO A 326 18.12 -0.01 13.13
N PHE A 327 17.78 -0.38 14.36
CA PHE A 327 16.83 -1.48 14.59
C PHE A 327 15.49 -1.27 13.89
N TYR A 328 14.97 -0.04 13.84
CA TYR A 328 13.69 0.26 13.21
C TYR A 328 13.68 0.12 11.67
N ALA A 329 14.85 0.18 11.02
CA ALA A 329 15.01 0.00 9.58
C ALA A 329 15.18 -1.46 9.13
N ARG A 330 15.45 -2.38 10.07
CA ARG A 330 15.64 -3.81 9.76
C ARG A 330 14.36 -4.48 9.26
N PRO A 331 14.45 -5.57 8.49
CA PRO A 331 13.32 -6.38 8.07
C PRO A 331 12.40 -6.79 9.20
N THR A 332 11.06 -6.66 9.00
CA THR A 332 10.07 -6.96 10.03
C THR A 332 8.90 -7.80 9.51
N LEU A 333 8.38 -8.70 10.34
CA LEU A 333 7.14 -9.44 10.14
C LEU A 333 6.08 -9.07 11.19
N GLY A 334 4.84 -9.20 10.79
CA GLY A 334 3.67 -8.81 11.57
C GLY A 334 3.09 -7.47 11.12
N GLY A 335 1.78 -7.34 11.20
CA GLY A 335 1.03 -6.14 10.85
C GLY A 335 0.03 -6.34 9.71
N SER A 336 -0.39 -5.25 9.11
CA SER A 336 -1.55 -5.27 8.20
C SER A 336 -1.30 -5.87 6.81
N ARG A 337 -0.07 -6.16 6.42
CA ARG A 337 0.25 -6.66 5.07
C ARG A 337 0.54 -8.13 5.03
N ILE A 338 1.41 -8.61 5.90
CA ILE A 338 1.84 -10.01 5.95
C ILE A 338 2.03 -10.43 7.39
N GLN A 339 1.72 -11.69 7.71
CA GLN A 339 1.60 -12.18 9.08
C GLN A 339 0.54 -11.38 9.86
N ARG A 340 -0.64 -11.24 9.25
CA ARG A 340 -1.75 -10.38 9.70
C ARG A 340 -2.33 -10.78 11.06
N GLY A 341 -2.07 -11.98 11.56
CA GLY A 341 -2.43 -12.41 12.91
C GLY A 341 -1.49 -11.93 14.01
N TYR A 342 -0.37 -11.29 13.66
CA TYR A 342 0.56 -10.68 14.62
C TYR A 342 0.50 -9.16 14.55
N ILE A 343 0.75 -8.51 15.68
CA ILE A 343 0.87 -7.05 15.72
C ILE A 343 2.04 -6.54 14.88
N ALA A 344 2.00 -5.27 14.48
CA ALA A 344 3.00 -4.68 13.62
C ALA A 344 4.40 -4.71 14.26
N GLY A 345 5.38 -5.25 13.52
CA GLY A 345 6.78 -5.32 13.97
C GLY A 345 7.06 -6.34 15.07
N ARG A 346 6.16 -7.34 15.25
CA ARG A 346 6.32 -8.39 16.28
C ARG A 346 7.64 -9.15 16.16
N TRP A 347 8.08 -9.41 14.93
CA TRP A 347 9.31 -10.10 14.62
C TRP A 347 10.24 -9.21 13.81
N ARG A 348 11.52 -9.19 14.17
CA ARG A 348 12.52 -8.32 13.54
C ARG A 348 13.87 -8.99 13.56
N ASP A 349 14.55 -8.99 12.39
CA ASP A 349 15.94 -9.45 12.31
C ASP A 349 16.58 -8.93 11.01
N ASP A 350 17.82 -9.36 10.71
CA ASP A 350 18.55 -8.96 9.52
C ASP A 350 18.06 -9.68 8.26
N ALA A 351 17.39 -10.81 8.40
CA ALA A 351 16.80 -11.55 7.31
C ALA A 351 15.35 -11.94 7.62
N LEU A 352 14.52 -12.04 6.58
CA LEU A 352 13.16 -12.57 6.68
C LEU A 352 12.74 -13.30 5.40
N TRP A 353 11.81 -14.22 5.57
CA TRP A 353 10.98 -14.72 4.47
C TRP A 353 9.51 -14.70 4.88
N ALA A 354 8.64 -14.61 3.89
CA ALA A 354 7.19 -14.72 4.09
C ALA A 354 6.53 -15.25 2.84
N ALA A 355 5.53 -16.11 3.04
CA ALA A 355 4.69 -16.64 1.98
C ALA A 355 3.22 -16.46 2.39
N ALA A 356 2.35 -16.23 1.42
CA ALA A 356 0.91 -16.11 1.64
C ALA A 356 0.14 -16.74 0.48
N ALA A 357 -1.03 -17.29 0.81
CA ALA A 357 -2.06 -17.67 -0.16
C ALA A 357 -3.36 -16.98 0.26
N GLU A 358 -4.04 -16.33 -0.68
CA GLU A 358 -5.29 -15.62 -0.44
C GLU A 358 -6.29 -15.93 -1.54
N TYR A 359 -7.42 -16.57 -1.18
CA TYR A 359 -8.57 -16.75 -2.05
C TYR A 359 -9.51 -15.55 -1.88
N ARG A 360 -9.88 -14.91 -2.98
CA ARG A 360 -10.74 -13.73 -3.07
C ARG A 360 -11.97 -14.05 -3.87
N PHE A 361 -13.13 -13.68 -3.35
CA PHE A 361 -14.44 -13.94 -3.96
C PHE A 361 -15.32 -12.70 -3.86
N TRP A 362 -16.28 -12.58 -4.77
CA TRP A 362 -17.25 -11.50 -4.79
C TRP A 362 -18.64 -12.02 -4.41
N VAL A 363 -19.34 -11.28 -3.55
CA VAL A 363 -20.74 -11.50 -3.16
C VAL A 363 -21.65 -10.59 -3.96
N ILE A 364 -21.22 -9.33 -4.15
CA ILE A 364 -21.88 -8.35 -4.99
C ILE A 364 -20.92 -8.00 -6.11
N PRO A 365 -21.05 -8.63 -7.30
CA PRO A 365 -20.07 -8.50 -8.37
C PRO A 365 -20.25 -7.22 -9.19
N ARG A 366 -21.41 -6.55 -9.14
CA ARG A 366 -21.77 -5.40 -9.96
C ARG A 366 -22.00 -4.12 -9.19
N GLY A 367 -22.03 -4.17 -7.88
CA GLY A 367 -22.10 -3.06 -6.96
C GLY A 367 -23.33 -2.15 -7.11
N PHE A 368 -23.20 -0.95 -6.56
CA PHE A 368 -24.26 0.06 -6.52
C PHE A 368 -23.68 1.46 -6.28
N THR A 369 -24.47 2.47 -6.64
CA THR A 369 -24.09 3.87 -6.38
C THR A 369 -24.54 4.27 -4.98
N VAL A 370 -23.59 4.70 -4.14
CA VAL A 370 -23.87 5.15 -2.75
C VAL A 370 -24.26 6.62 -2.72
N TRP A 371 -23.64 7.42 -3.57
CA TRP A 371 -23.86 8.85 -3.71
C TRP A 371 -23.76 9.23 -5.18
N LYS A 372 -24.24 10.41 -5.57
CA LYS A 372 -24.23 10.87 -6.97
C LYS A 372 -22.89 10.66 -7.69
N ASN A 373 -21.78 10.67 -6.93
CA ASN A 373 -20.42 10.64 -7.46
C ASN A 373 -19.58 9.46 -6.94
N ILE A 374 -20.15 8.54 -6.17
CA ILE A 374 -19.39 7.41 -5.56
C ILE A 374 -20.11 6.11 -5.86
N ARG A 375 -19.42 5.23 -6.54
CA ARG A 375 -19.87 3.87 -6.80
C ARG A 375 -19.02 2.86 -6.05
N VAL A 376 -19.67 2.03 -5.23
CA VAL A 376 -19.10 0.77 -4.77
C VAL A 376 -19.24 -0.22 -5.92
N GLU A 377 -18.15 -0.62 -6.51
CA GLU A 377 -18.17 -1.46 -7.71
C GLU A 377 -18.40 -2.92 -7.38
N ARG A 378 -17.73 -3.42 -6.35
CA ARG A 378 -17.84 -4.82 -5.90
C ARG A 378 -17.67 -4.92 -4.40
N ILE A 379 -18.40 -5.86 -3.81
CA ILE A 379 -18.22 -6.25 -2.41
C ILE A 379 -18.01 -7.75 -2.35
N GLY A 380 -17.05 -8.18 -1.56
CA GLY A 380 -16.72 -9.57 -1.39
C GLY A 380 -15.87 -9.85 -0.16
N GLY A 381 -15.20 -10.96 -0.18
CA GLY A 381 -14.35 -11.38 0.92
C GLY A 381 -13.08 -12.07 0.45
N ALA A 382 -12.26 -12.41 1.43
CA ALA A 382 -11.09 -13.24 1.23
C ALA A 382 -10.88 -14.15 2.43
N VAL A 383 -10.28 -15.31 2.17
CA VAL A 383 -9.70 -16.18 3.19
C VAL A 383 -8.22 -16.34 2.89
N PHE A 384 -7.40 -16.40 3.92
CA PHE A 384 -5.95 -16.41 3.72
C PHE A 384 -5.22 -17.30 4.72
N TYR A 385 -4.06 -17.75 4.29
CA TYR A 385 -3.06 -18.41 5.11
C TYR A 385 -1.69 -17.83 4.81
N GLU A 386 -0.90 -17.60 5.85
CA GLU A 386 0.43 -17.01 5.74
C GLU A 386 1.43 -17.77 6.59
N ALA A 387 2.65 -17.90 6.09
CA ALA A 387 3.79 -18.46 6.79
C ALA A 387 5.00 -17.55 6.64
N GLY A 388 5.91 -17.55 7.61
CA GLY A 388 7.12 -16.74 7.53
C GLY A 388 8.06 -16.99 8.70
N GLY A 389 9.24 -16.38 8.61
CA GLY A 389 10.27 -16.47 9.64
C GLY A 389 11.26 -15.32 9.53
N VAL A 390 12.02 -15.09 10.59
CA VAL A 390 13.13 -14.14 10.65
C VAL A 390 14.40 -14.85 11.09
N GLY A 391 15.57 -14.37 10.70
CA GLY A 391 16.86 -14.92 11.04
C GLY A 391 17.95 -13.84 10.96
N SER A 392 19.13 -14.13 11.51
CA SER A 392 20.26 -13.20 11.51
C SER A 392 20.91 -13.09 10.11
N ASP A 393 20.72 -14.07 9.26
CA ASP A 393 21.19 -14.10 7.87
C ASP A 393 20.36 -15.05 7.00
N GLY A 394 20.74 -15.22 5.74
CA GLY A 394 20.02 -16.07 4.80
C GLY A 394 20.11 -17.57 5.10
N ILE A 395 21.11 -18.02 5.84
CA ILE A 395 21.28 -19.44 6.22
C ILE A 395 20.39 -19.75 7.43
N ASP A 396 20.42 -18.89 8.45
CA ASP A 396 19.58 -19.01 9.63
C ASP A 396 18.07 -19.00 9.30
N LEU A 397 17.68 -18.44 8.15
CA LEU A 397 16.28 -18.47 7.71
C LEU A 397 15.77 -19.90 7.49
N PHE A 398 16.61 -20.84 7.07
CA PHE A 398 16.19 -22.23 6.82
C PHE A 398 15.95 -23.01 8.12
N ASP A 399 16.65 -22.63 9.19
CA ASP A 399 16.48 -23.22 10.54
C ASP A 399 15.54 -22.38 11.42
N SER A 400 15.04 -21.26 10.88
CA SER A 400 14.19 -20.35 11.65
C SER A 400 12.83 -20.96 11.94
N ARG A 401 12.29 -20.60 13.09
CA ARG A 401 10.93 -20.97 13.49
C ARG A 401 9.91 -20.44 12.48
N VAL A 402 9.09 -21.34 11.93
CA VAL A 402 7.99 -20.95 11.05
C VAL A 402 6.83 -20.38 11.87
N LEU A 403 6.44 -19.15 11.53
CA LEU A 403 5.31 -18.43 12.09
C LEU A 403 4.12 -18.61 11.15
N HIS A 404 2.96 -18.93 11.69
CA HIS A 404 1.75 -19.16 10.91
C HIS A 404 0.67 -18.17 11.29
N THR A 405 -0.04 -17.65 10.28
CA THR A 405 -1.30 -16.93 10.47
C THR A 405 -2.34 -17.40 9.46
N TYR A 406 -3.59 -17.29 9.83
CA TYR A 406 -4.73 -17.56 8.96
C TYR A 406 -5.84 -16.57 9.30
N GLY A 407 -6.78 -16.41 8.40
CA GLY A 407 -7.86 -15.47 8.65
C GLY A 407 -8.77 -15.27 7.46
N PHE A 408 -9.64 -14.30 7.64
CA PHE A 408 -10.60 -13.88 6.63
C PHE A 408 -10.80 -12.36 6.67
N GLY A 409 -11.40 -11.80 5.63
CA GLY A 409 -11.65 -10.37 5.61
C GLY A 409 -12.62 -9.94 4.51
N GLY A 410 -13.13 -8.72 4.66
CA GLY A 410 -13.97 -8.05 3.67
C GLY A 410 -13.14 -7.35 2.60
N ARG A 411 -13.71 -7.26 1.40
CA ARG A 411 -13.15 -6.56 0.24
C ARG A 411 -14.22 -5.67 -0.36
N ALA A 412 -13.89 -4.41 -0.63
CA ALA A 412 -14.75 -3.50 -1.36
C ALA A 412 -13.93 -2.72 -2.39
N THR A 413 -14.39 -2.68 -3.64
CA THR A 413 -13.79 -1.86 -4.69
C THR A 413 -14.62 -0.61 -4.92
N ILE A 414 -13.96 0.53 -5.00
CA ILE A 414 -14.57 1.84 -5.21
C ILE A 414 -13.99 2.43 -6.51
N GLU A 415 -14.87 2.93 -7.38
CA GLU A 415 -14.50 3.66 -8.60
C GLU A 415 -13.47 2.93 -9.47
N ARG A 416 -13.55 1.62 -9.58
CA ARG A 416 -12.64 0.75 -10.37
C ARG A 416 -11.16 0.85 -10.00
N ALA A 417 -10.84 1.62 -8.96
CA ALA A 417 -9.46 2.01 -8.67
C ALA A 417 -8.99 1.63 -7.29
N VAL A 418 -9.86 1.73 -6.31
CA VAL A 418 -9.49 1.61 -4.91
C VAL A 418 -10.07 0.32 -4.36
N LEU A 419 -9.22 -0.58 -3.93
CA LEU A 419 -9.59 -1.75 -3.14
C LEU A 419 -9.42 -1.41 -1.66
N PHE A 420 -10.50 -1.46 -0.90
CA PHE A 420 -10.49 -1.41 0.56
C PHE A 420 -10.55 -2.83 1.11
N ARG A 421 -9.80 -3.11 2.14
CA ARG A 421 -9.82 -4.39 2.86
C ARG A 421 -9.89 -4.20 4.37
N LEU A 422 -10.56 -5.13 5.02
CA LEU A 422 -10.62 -5.28 6.47
C LEU A 422 -10.40 -6.75 6.79
N ASP A 423 -9.29 -7.09 7.40
CA ASP A 423 -8.86 -8.47 7.67
C ASP A 423 -8.84 -8.77 9.16
N LEU A 424 -9.32 -9.93 9.53
CA LEU A 424 -9.18 -10.52 10.84
C LEU A 424 -8.22 -11.71 10.76
N GLY A 425 -7.04 -11.54 11.33
CA GLY A 425 -5.97 -12.53 11.33
C GLY A 425 -5.81 -13.20 12.70
N PHE A 426 -5.56 -14.49 12.69
CA PHE A 426 -5.34 -15.31 13.86
C PHE A 426 -3.93 -15.89 13.86
N SER A 427 -3.32 -15.91 15.03
CA SER A 427 -2.01 -16.52 15.27
C SER A 427 -2.02 -17.23 16.63
N LYS A 428 -0.92 -17.87 16.99
CA LYS A 428 -0.74 -18.41 18.34
C LYS A 428 -0.70 -17.36 19.47
N GLU A 429 -0.47 -16.09 19.12
CA GLU A 429 -0.44 -14.96 20.10
C GLU A 429 -1.79 -14.24 20.17
N GLY A 430 -2.82 -14.74 19.44
CA GLY A 430 -4.16 -14.18 19.49
C GLY A 430 -4.67 -13.73 18.14
N MET A 431 -5.48 -12.69 18.15
CA MET A 431 -6.21 -12.14 17.03
C MET A 431 -5.77 -10.69 16.77
N ASN A 432 -5.66 -10.32 15.51
CA ASN A 432 -5.34 -8.94 15.11
C ASN A 432 -6.26 -8.50 13.98
N LEU A 433 -6.74 -7.25 14.07
CA LEU A 433 -7.56 -6.60 13.06
C LEU A 433 -6.68 -5.70 12.20
N ALA A 434 -6.75 -5.86 10.89
CA ALA A 434 -5.96 -5.11 9.93
C ALA A 434 -6.86 -4.45 8.87
N ALA A 435 -6.78 -3.16 8.71
CA ALA A 435 -7.45 -2.41 7.66
C ALA A 435 -6.44 -1.79 6.69
N GLY A 436 -6.84 -1.59 5.44
CA GLY A 436 -5.96 -0.97 4.48
C GLY A 436 -6.54 -0.80 3.08
N PHE A 437 -5.78 -0.08 2.25
CA PHE A 437 -6.06 0.09 0.84
C PHE A 437 -5.10 -0.76 0.00
N GLY A 438 -5.60 -1.28 -1.13
CA GLY A 438 -4.89 -2.20 -2.00
C GLY A 438 -4.89 -3.64 -1.46
N LEU A 439 -4.18 -4.50 -2.16
CA LEU A 439 -3.98 -5.88 -1.73
C LEU A 439 -3.02 -5.95 -0.54
N SER A 440 -3.05 -7.05 0.18
CA SER A 440 -2.09 -7.30 1.27
C SER A 440 -0.68 -7.51 0.72
N PHE A 441 -0.61 -8.05 -0.52
CA PHE A 441 0.64 -8.32 -1.24
C PHE A 441 0.50 -8.10 -2.73
#